data_fa29cec3c627e59eee1d318fd4a18dac
#
_entry.id   fa29cec3c627e59eee1d318fd4a18dac
#
_cell.length_a   1.000
_cell.length_b   1.000
_cell.length_c   1.000
_cell.angle_alpha   90.00
_cell.angle_beta   90.00
_cell.angle_gamma   90.00
#
_symmetry.space_group_name_H-M   'P 1'
#
loop_
_entity.id
_entity.type
_entity.pdbx_description
1 polymer ?
#
loop_
_entity_poly.entity_id
_entity_poly.type
_entity_poly.pdbx_seq_one_letter_code
_entity_poly.pdbx_strand_id
1 'polypeptide(L)'
;IMDCADEYSLPIQDFDWLSNSITTRGILVYSEAPTRNVPSDEDDFDDFAQSDYDAVYTRIIELSPSLESFVSYVRMVIPPQRGEIRQLKYQIVDGNTYARERMIEMHLRLALRVALQRAETYDMDIEDAIGYACIGLVIAVDKYDPDTSGAFASYASLWMIQNISRVQSTQRPLIYYPVHQKEGYFAMYPVLKAHDCIGCE
;
A
#
# COMPACT_ATOMS: atom_id res chain seq x y z
N ILE A 1 -22.91 18.88 -1.77
CA ILE A 1 -24.12 18.10 -2.07
C ILE A 1 -25.35 18.81 -1.53
N MET A 2 -25.34 19.28 -0.27
CA MET A 2 -26.47 20.02 0.33
C MET A 2 -26.82 21.26 -0.51
N ASP A 3 -25.82 22.09 -0.83
CA ASP A 3 -26.04 23.30 -1.64
C ASP A 3 -26.67 23.01 -3.00
N CYS A 4 -26.25 21.91 -3.66
CA CYS A 4 -26.88 21.45 -4.91
C CYS A 4 -28.30 20.95 -4.70
N ALA A 5 -28.56 20.22 -3.61
CA ALA A 5 -29.90 19.72 -3.31
C ALA A 5 -30.88 20.87 -3.06
N ASP A 6 -30.43 21.93 -2.36
CA ASP A 6 -31.22 23.13 -2.13
C ASP A 6 -31.47 23.92 -3.41
N GLU A 7 -30.43 24.08 -4.27
CA GLU A 7 -30.54 24.79 -5.55
C GLU A 7 -31.53 24.10 -6.51
N TYR A 8 -31.56 22.78 -6.54
CA TYR A 8 -32.45 22.01 -7.41
C TYR A 8 -33.72 21.52 -6.70
N SER A 9 -33.97 21.92 -5.44
CA SER A 9 -35.14 21.54 -4.64
C SER A 9 -35.41 20.02 -4.65
N LEU A 10 -34.36 19.23 -4.46
CA LEU A 10 -34.43 17.77 -4.51
C LEU A 10 -35.20 17.23 -3.26
N PRO A 11 -36.12 16.28 -3.43
CA PRO A 11 -36.75 15.61 -2.30
C PRO A 11 -35.74 14.75 -1.52
N ILE A 12 -35.97 14.56 -0.22
CA ILE A 12 -35.05 13.87 0.69
C ILE A 12 -34.71 12.43 0.20
N GLN A 13 -35.67 11.76 -0.44
CA GLN A 13 -35.48 10.41 -0.98
C GLN A 13 -34.45 10.38 -2.13
N ASP A 14 -34.44 11.42 -2.96
CA ASP A 14 -33.50 11.56 -4.07
C ASP A 14 -32.09 11.95 -3.54
N PHE A 15 -32.01 12.63 -2.40
CA PHE A 15 -30.77 12.94 -1.73
C PHE A 15 -30.02 11.70 -1.25
N ASP A 16 -30.71 10.76 -0.63
CA ASP A 16 -30.13 9.49 -0.21
C ASP A 16 -29.64 8.67 -1.41
N TRP A 17 -30.43 8.62 -2.47
CA TRP A 17 -30.02 7.96 -3.72
C TRP A 17 -28.78 8.63 -4.36
N LEU A 18 -28.75 9.96 -4.39
CA LEU A 18 -27.62 10.72 -4.93
C LEU A 18 -26.37 10.51 -4.09
N SER A 19 -26.46 10.56 -2.77
CA SER A 19 -25.38 10.30 -1.83
C SER A 19 -24.80 8.89 -2.03
N ASN A 20 -25.65 7.88 -2.11
CA ASN A 20 -25.26 6.50 -2.37
C ASN A 20 -24.61 6.35 -3.76
N SER A 21 -25.15 7.00 -4.77
CA SER A 21 -24.60 6.95 -6.13
C SER A 21 -23.20 7.59 -6.22
N ILE A 22 -22.96 8.68 -5.50
CA ILE A 22 -21.67 9.38 -5.41
C ILE A 22 -20.67 8.50 -4.63
N THR A 23 -21.13 7.93 -3.51
CA THR A 23 -20.32 7.03 -2.67
C THR A 23 -19.92 5.77 -3.46
N THR A 24 -20.82 5.21 -4.24
CA THR A 24 -20.55 4.04 -5.10
C THR A 24 -19.44 4.32 -6.14
N ARG A 25 -19.26 5.58 -6.52
CA ARG A 25 -18.20 6.02 -7.42
C ARG A 25 -16.89 6.38 -6.71
N GLY A 26 -16.77 6.04 -5.41
CA GLY A 26 -15.57 6.30 -4.60
C GLY A 26 -15.42 7.73 -4.10
N ILE A 27 -16.45 8.59 -4.26
CA ILE A 27 -16.44 9.96 -3.74
C ILE A 27 -16.99 9.92 -2.30
N LEU A 28 -16.16 10.31 -1.34
CA LEU A 28 -16.57 10.37 0.07
C LEU A 28 -17.55 11.49 0.32
N VAL A 29 -18.66 11.19 0.95
CA VAL A 29 -19.69 12.14 1.36
C VAL A 29 -19.60 12.31 2.87
N TYR A 30 -19.25 13.51 3.33
CA TYR A 30 -19.18 13.86 4.75
C TYR A 30 -20.52 14.46 5.19
N SER A 31 -21.04 14.02 6.32
CA SER A 31 -22.24 14.60 6.94
C SER A 31 -21.97 15.97 7.58
N GLU A 32 -20.73 16.24 7.94
CA GLU A 32 -20.28 17.52 8.48
C GLU A 32 -19.03 18.01 7.76
N ALA A 33 -18.87 19.33 7.62
CA ALA A 33 -17.66 19.91 7.08
C ALA A 33 -16.47 19.47 7.95
N PRO A 34 -15.36 18.95 7.37
CA PRO A 34 -14.23 18.50 8.15
C PRO A 34 -13.67 19.69 8.95
N THR A 35 -13.82 19.64 10.27
CA THR A 35 -13.26 20.64 11.17
C THR A 35 -11.75 20.54 11.15
N ARG A 36 -11.09 21.60 10.74
CA ARG A 36 -9.65 21.72 10.47
C ARG A 36 -8.75 21.50 11.71
N ASN A 37 -9.32 21.28 12.91
CA ASN A 37 -8.62 21.33 14.19
C ASN A 37 -8.86 20.14 15.12
N VAL A 38 -9.22 18.96 14.63
CA VAL A 38 -9.20 17.74 15.46
C VAL A 38 -7.77 17.20 15.39
N PRO A 39 -7.04 17.08 16.54
CA PRO A 39 -5.79 16.32 16.57
C PRO A 39 -6.11 14.93 16.05
N SER A 40 -5.40 14.50 15.01
CA SER A 40 -5.61 13.16 14.46
C SER A 40 -5.21 12.14 15.49
N ASP A 41 -5.97 11.08 15.55
CA ASP A 41 -5.45 9.82 15.98
C ASP A 41 -4.12 9.60 15.24
N GLU A 42 -3.07 9.25 15.96
CA GLU A 42 -1.70 9.07 15.44
C GLU A 42 -1.64 7.99 14.35
N ASP A 43 -2.73 7.27 14.13
CA ASP A 43 -2.88 6.13 13.24
C ASP A 43 -2.97 6.49 11.74
N ASP A 44 -3.32 7.73 11.39
CA ASP A 44 -3.43 8.20 10.01
C ASP A 44 -2.16 8.93 9.51
N PHE A 45 -1.06 8.84 10.26
CA PHE A 45 0.20 9.47 9.86
C PHE A 45 0.88 8.59 8.81
N ASP A 46 0.50 8.77 7.58
CA ASP A 46 1.25 8.23 6.47
C ASP A 46 2.54 9.03 6.30
N ASP A 47 3.67 8.34 6.22
CA ASP A 47 5.04 8.87 6.13
C ASP A 47 5.32 9.64 4.82
N PHE A 48 4.27 10.20 4.20
CA PHE A 48 4.36 10.95 2.95
C PHE A 48 5.18 12.23 3.08
N ALA A 49 5.26 12.81 4.28
CA ALA A 49 5.97 14.07 4.50
C ALA A 49 7.49 13.89 4.67
N GLN A 50 7.96 12.67 4.96
CA GLN A 50 9.37 12.40 5.25
C GLN A 50 10.11 11.65 4.14
N SER A 51 9.39 11.05 3.18
CA SER A 51 10.01 10.26 2.11
C SER A 51 10.13 11.08 0.82
N ASP A 52 11.33 11.12 0.26
CA ASP A 52 11.58 11.70 -1.07
C ASP A 52 11.10 10.74 -2.16
N TYR A 53 9.84 10.85 -2.52
CA TYR A 53 9.25 10.01 -3.58
C TYR A 53 9.78 10.36 -4.97
N ASP A 54 10.24 11.58 -5.21
CA ASP A 54 10.81 11.96 -6.51
C ASP A 54 12.13 11.25 -6.77
N ALA A 55 12.96 11.08 -5.74
CA ALA A 55 14.16 10.25 -5.82
C ALA A 55 13.83 8.77 -6.09
N VAL A 56 12.80 8.23 -5.44
CA VAL A 56 12.32 6.86 -5.67
C VAL A 56 11.87 6.68 -7.12
N TYR A 57 11.05 7.58 -7.64
CA TYR A 57 10.55 7.53 -9.02
C TYR A 57 11.68 7.61 -10.04
N THR A 58 12.60 8.53 -9.85
CA THR A 58 13.77 8.68 -10.73
C THR A 58 14.59 7.41 -10.74
N ARG A 59 14.86 6.84 -9.57
CA ARG A 59 15.66 5.62 -9.45
C ARG A 59 15.00 4.41 -10.11
N ILE A 60 13.68 4.26 -10.01
CA ILE A 60 12.93 3.20 -10.69
C ILE A 60 13.01 3.32 -12.20
N ILE A 61 12.85 4.54 -12.74
CA ILE A 61 12.96 4.80 -14.19
C ILE A 61 14.37 4.54 -14.70
N GLU A 62 15.41 4.88 -13.92
CA GLU A 62 16.81 4.55 -14.26
C GLU A 62 17.04 3.05 -14.35
N LEU A 63 16.46 2.27 -13.44
CA LEU A 63 16.59 0.81 -13.42
C LEU A 63 15.79 0.14 -14.54
N SER A 64 14.59 0.64 -14.83
CA SER A 64 13.74 0.14 -15.90
C SER A 64 12.95 1.26 -16.56
N PRO A 65 13.39 1.75 -17.74
CA PRO A 65 12.68 2.78 -18.50
C PRO A 65 11.29 2.36 -18.95
N SER A 66 10.98 1.06 -19.03
CA SER A 66 9.65 0.54 -19.39
C SER A 66 8.57 0.96 -18.39
N LEU A 67 8.94 1.25 -17.13
CA LEU A 67 8.03 1.64 -16.06
C LEU A 67 7.68 3.14 -16.05
N GLU A 68 8.23 3.95 -16.96
CA GLU A 68 8.01 5.41 -16.98
C GLU A 68 6.53 5.79 -17.01
N SER A 69 5.73 5.11 -17.83
CA SER A 69 4.30 5.36 -17.94
C SER A 69 3.55 5.03 -16.65
N PHE A 70 3.91 3.93 -16.00
CA PHE A 70 3.32 3.52 -14.73
C PHE A 70 3.70 4.47 -13.58
N VAL A 71 4.97 4.83 -13.49
CA VAL A 71 5.45 5.81 -12.49
C VAL A 71 4.78 7.17 -12.67
N SER A 72 4.62 7.62 -13.92
CA SER A 72 3.93 8.87 -14.24
C SER A 72 2.45 8.83 -13.80
N TYR A 73 1.78 7.70 -13.99
CA TYR A 73 0.43 7.49 -13.47
C TYR A 73 0.38 7.58 -11.94
N VAL A 74 1.26 6.86 -11.24
CA VAL A 74 1.31 6.87 -9.77
C VAL A 74 1.60 8.27 -9.21
N ARG A 75 2.40 9.06 -9.92
CA ARG A 75 2.70 10.46 -9.56
C ARG A 75 1.47 11.37 -9.58
N MET A 76 0.51 11.10 -10.47
CA MET A 76 -0.74 11.87 -10.57
C MET A 76 -1.80 11.45 -9.55
N VAL A 77 -1.69 10.27 -8.96
CA VAL A 77 -2.65 9.78 -7.98
C VAL A 77 -2.62 10.66 -6.72
N ILE A 78 -3.78 11.17 -6.33
CA ILE A 78 -3.94 11.97 -5.12
C ILE A 78 -3.63 11.10 -3.89
N PRO A 79 -2.74 11.55 -2.97
CA PRO A 79 -2.43 10.81 -1.76
C PRO A 79 -3.66 10.67 -0.83
N PRO A 80 -3.62 9.71 0.12
CA PRO A 80 -4.67 9.54 1.10
C PRO A 80 -4.99 10.83 1.83
N GLN A 81 -6.28 11.12 1.96
CA GLN A 81 -6.76 12.22 2.77
C GLN A 81 -7.04 11.74 4.19
N ARG A 82 -7.04 12.68 5.14
CA ARG A 82 -7.27 12.36 6.55
C ARG A 82 -8.64 11.70 6.75
N GLY A 83 -8.68 10.55 7.43
CA GLY A 83 -9.91 9.79 7.68
C GLY A 83 -10.46 9.02 6.47
N GLU A 84 -9.86 9.19 5.28
CA GLU A 84 -10.31 8.53 4.05
C GLU A 84 -10.19 7.01 4.14
N ILE A 85 -9.10 6.50 4.70
CA ILE A 85 -8.81 5.06 4.79
C ILE A 85 -9.89 4.31 5.56
N ARG A 86 -10.30 4.83 6.74
CA ARG A 86 -11.34 4.21 7.56
C ARG A 86 -12.69 4.16 6.83
N GLN A 87 -13.08 5.26 6.19
CA GLN A 87 -14.34 5.34 5.45
C GLN A 87 -14.36 4.41 4.23
N LEU A 88 -13.25 4.37 3.46
CA LEU A 88 -13.12 3.46 2.34
C LEU A 88 -13.23 2.00 2.80
N LYS A 89 -12.65 1.65 3.95
CA LYS A 89 -12.71 0.26 4.44
C LYS A 89 -14.13 -0.18 4.75
N TYR A 90 -14.95 0.65 5.37
CA TYR A 90 -16.35 0.32 5.59
C TYR A 90 -17.09 0.10 4.26
N GLN A 91 -16.85 0.94 3.27
CA GLN A 91 -17.41 0.77 1.93
C GLN A 91 -16.93 -0.51 1.22
N ILE A 92 -15.67 -0.91 1.43
CA ILE A 92 -15.13 -2.16 0.88
C ILE A 92 -15.86 -3.36 1.48
N VAL A 93 -16.15 -3.34 2.78
CA VAL A 93 -16.92 -4.40 3.44
C VAL A 93 -18.34 -4.50 2.85
N ASP A 94 -18.92 -3.37 2.47
CA ASP A 94 -20.24 -3.30 1.80
C ASP A 94 -20.17 -3.69 0.30
N GLY A 95 -18.98 -4.06 -0.20
CA GLY A 95 -18.79 -4.53 -1.57
C GLY A 95 -18.53 -3.43 -2.61
N ASN A 96 -18.19 -2.21 -2.18
CA ASN A 96 -17.85 -1.12 -3.10
C ASN A 96 -16.49 -1.34 -3.77
N THR A 97 -16.49 -1.71 -5.06
CA THR A 97 -15.29 -1.96 -5.85
C THR A 97 -14.47 -0.68 -6.09
N TYR A 98 -15.11 0.47 -6.26
CA TYR A 98 -14.42 1.76 -6.44
C TYR A 98 -13.67 2.17 -5.18
N ALA A 99 -14.22 1.93 -4.00
CA ALA A 99 -13.53 2.18 -2.74
C ALA A 99 -12.28 1.30 -2.60
N ARG A 100 -12.37 0.03 -3.03
CA ARG A 100 -11.25 -0.90 -3.07
C ARG A 100 -10.15 -0.44 -4.04
N GLU A 101 -10.52 -0.07 -5.26
CA GLU A 101 -9.59 0.46 -6.26
C GLU A 101 -8.91 1.73 -5.75
N ARG A 102 -9.66 2.68 -5.21
CA ARG A 102 -9.12 3.90 -4.63
C ARG A 102 -8.12 3.63 -3.51
N MET A 103 -8.41 2.67 -2.63
CA MET A 103 -7.51 2.32 -1.53
C MET A 103 -6.20 1.69 -2.04
N ILE A 104 -6.25 0.93 -3.12
CA ILE A 104 -5.06 0.39 -3.80
C ILE A 104 -4.26 1.52 -4.45
N GLU A 105 -4.91 2.35 -5.29
CA GLU A 105 -4.26 3.39 -6.08
C GLU A 105 -3.50 4.40 -5.22
N MET A 106 -4.11 4.91 -4.17
CA MET A 106 -3.48 5.92 -3.31
C MET A 106 -2.25 5.40 -2.56
N HIS A 107 -2.08 4.06 -2.44
CA HIS A 107 -0.93 3.43 -1.80
C HIS A 107 0.08 2.84 -2.79
N LEU A 108 -0.10 2.99 -4.11
CA LEU A 108 0.87 2.52 -5.10
C LEU A 108 2.26 3.16 -4.92
N ARG A 109 2.32 4.43 -4.50
CA ARG A 109 3.60 5.10 -4.20
C ARG A 109 4.37 4.40 -3.07
N LEU A 110 3.65 3.91 -2.04
CA LEU A 110 4.22 3.12 -0.98
C LEU A 110 4.75 1.78 -1.52
N ALA A 111 4.00 1.13 -2.42
CA ALA A 111 4.43 -0.11 -3.06
C ALA A 111 5.71 0.09 -3.87
N LEU A 112 5.84 1.17 -4.63
CA LEU A 112 7.05 1.51 -5.37
C LEU A 112 8.26 1.69 -4.45
N ARG A 113 8.11 2.40 -3.32
CA ARG A 113 9.18 2.60 -2.32
C ARG A 113 9.64 1.28 -1.71
N VAL A 114 8.69 0.44 -1.28
CA VAL A 114 8.99 -0.87 -0.68
C VAL A 114 9.65 -1.79 -1.72
N ALA A 115 9.15 -1.80 -2.95
CA ALA A 115 9.71 -2.59 -4.04
C ALA A 115 11.16 -2.20 -4.35
N LEU A 116 11.45 -0.90 -4.49
CA LEU A 116 12.81 -0.42 -4.74
C LEU A 116 13.77 -0.84 -3.63
N GLN A 117 13.40 -0.61 -2.37
CA GLN A 117 14.23 -0.99 -1.23
C GLN A 117 14.52 -2.50 -1.20
N ARG A 118 13.54 -3.33 -1.56
CA ARG A 118 13.71 -4.79 -1.57
C ARG A 118 14.42 -5.29 -2.80
N ALA A 119 14.22 -4.67 -3.96
CA ALA A 119 14.96 -4.98 -5.18
C ALA A 119 16.47 -4.77 -4.97
N GLU A 120 16.85 -3.64 -4.38
CA GLU A 120 18.26 -3.35 -4.07
C GLU A 120 18.82 -4.30 -2.99
N THR A 121 18.02 -4.64 -1.96
CA THR A 121 18.47 -5.54 -0.88
C THR A 121 18.70 -6.97 -1.37
N TYR A 122 17.86 -7.45 -2.27
CA TYR A 122 17.88 -8.84 -2.73
C TYR A 122 18.49 -9.00 -4.12
N ASP A 123 18.99 -7.93 -4.73
CA ASP A 123 19.47 -7.90 -6.11
C ASP A 123 18.43 -8.53 -7.06
N MET A 124 17.17 -8.10 -6.95
CA MET A 124 16.01 -8.58 -7.70
C MET A 124 15.68 -7.60 -8.82
N ASP A 125 15.11 -8.11 -9.91
CA ASP A 125 14.56 -7.26 -10.95
C ASP A 125 13.47 -6.33 -10.39
N ILE A 126 13.53 -5.04 -10.75
CA ILE A 126 12.63 -4.02 -10.21
C ILE A 126 11.18 -4.22 -10.69
N GLU A 127 10.98 -4.70 -11.91
CA GLU A 127 9.65 -4.96 -12.46
C GLU A 127 8.97 -6.09 -11.68
N ASP A 128 9.70 -7.15 -11.40
CA ASP A 128 9.24 -8.27 -10.57
C ASP A 128 8.94 -7.80 -9.15
N ALA A 129 9.85 -7.04 -8.55
CA ALA A 129 9.68 -6.53 -7.18
C ALA A 129 8.41 -5.67 -7.05
N ILE A 130 8.14 -4.79 -8.03
CA ILE A 130 6.91 -3.98 -8.08
C ILE A 130 5.68 -4.86 -8.24
N GLY A 131 5.72 -5.84 -9.13
CA GLY A 131 4.62 -6.79 -9.31
C GLY A 131 4.26 -7.49 -8.00
N TYR A 132 5.25 -8.01 -7.27
CA TYR A 132 5.03 -8.68 -5.99
C TYR A 132 4.60 -7.72 -4.87
N ALA A 133 5.11 -6.48 -4.86
CA ALA A 133 4.65 -5.47 -3.94
C ALA A 133 3.17 -5.12 -4.16
N CYS A 134 2.75 -4.94 -5.41
CA CYS A 134 1.35 -4.68 -5.77
C CYS A 134 0.42 -5.84 -5.35
N ILE A 135 0.83 -7.09 -5.54
CA ILE A 135 0.06 -8.26 -5.05
C ILE A 135 -0.05 -8.20 -3.51
N GLY A 136 1.04 -7.90 -2.82
CA GLY A 136 1.05 -7.74 -1.36
C GLY A 136 0.11 -6.62 -0.89
N LEU A 137 0.08 -5.50 -1.60
CA LEU A 137 -0.82 -4.37 -1.33
C LEU A 137 -2.29 -4.77 -1.48
N VAL A 138 -2.64 -5.47 -2.57
CA VAL A 138 -4.01 -5.98 -2.80
C VAL A 138 -4.46 -6.89 -1.67
N ILE A 139 -3.60 -7.83 -1.25
CA ILE A 139 -3.89 -8.73 -0.12
C ILE A 139 -4.07 -7.92 1.18
N ALA A 140 -3.26 -6.89 1.39
CA ALA A 140 -3.38 -6.03 2.56
C ALA A 140 -4.73 -5.28 2.59
N VAL A 141 -5.16 -4.70 1.46
CA VAL A 141 -6.46 -4.01 1.35
C VAL A 141 -7.62 -4.93 1.69
N ASP A 142 -7.58 -6.17 1.18
CA ASP A 142 -8.66 -7.14 1.42
C ASP A 142 -8.74 -7.60 2.89
N LYS A 143 -7.60 -7.67 3.59
CA LYS A 143 -7.48 -8.18 4.96
C LYS A 143 -7.42 -7.10 6.04
N TYR A 144 -7.25 -5.84 5.67
CA TYR A 144 -7.12 -4.76 6.64
C TYR A 144 -8.39 -4.57 7.47
N ASP A 145 -8.20 -4.39 8.77
CA ASP A 145 -9.24 -4.03 9.72
C ASP A 145 -8.80 -2.77 10.47
N PRO A 146 -9.48 -1.63 10.30
CA PRO A 146 -9.08 -0.36 10.90
C PRO A 146 -9.19 -0.35 12.43
N ASP A 147 -9.98 -1.26 13.02
CA ASP A 147 -10.20 -1.29 14.46
C ASP A 147 -9.11 -2.09 15.21
N THR A 148 -8.41 -2.98 14.50
CA THR A 148 -7.43 -3.88 15.13
C THR A 148 -6.01 -3.76 14.56
N SER A 149 -5.84 -3.21 13.35
CA SER A 149 -4.57 -3.33 12.60
C SER A 149 -3.65 -2.11 12.68
N GLY A 150 -4.05 -1.02 13.32
CA GLY A 150 -3.27 0.23 13.35
C GLY A 150 -3.18 0.92 11.98
N ALA A 151 -2.15 1.74 11.75
CA ALA A 151 -1.98 2.49 10.51
C ALA A 151 -1.86 1.59 9.28
N PHE A 152 -2.67 1.84 8.25
CA PHE A 152 -2.71 1.02 7.04
C PHE A 152 -1.36 0.92 6.33
N ALA A 153 -0.62 2.01 6.23
CA ALA A 153 0.67 2.03 5.55
C ALA A 153 1.68 1.04 6.17
N SER A 154 1.73 0.99 7.50
CA SER A 154 2.57 0.04 8.23
C SER A 154 2.12 -1.40 8.02
N TYR A 155 0.81 -1.64 8.11
CA TYR A 155 0.21 -2.95 7.87
C TYR A 155 0.46 -3.44 6.43
N ALA A 156 0.21 -2.61 5.43
CA ALA A 156 0.42 -2.93 4.02
C ALA A 156 1.89 -3.20 3.71
N SER A 157 2.81 -2.44 4.30
CA SER A 157 4.25 -2.64 4.13
C SER A 157 4.69 -4.05 4.55
N LEU A 158 4.14 -4.58 5.64
CA LEU A 158 4.44 -5.95 6.09
C LEU A 158 3.99 -7.01 5.07
N TRP A 159 2.79 -6.87 4.49
CA TRP A 159 2.30 -7.78 3.46
C TRP A 159 3.12 -7.72 2.18
N MET A 160 3.50 -6.50 1.75
CA MET A 160 4.35 -6.31 0.58
C MET A 160 5.73 -6.96 0.78
N ILE A 161 6.38 -6.68 1.91
CA ILE A 161 7.68 -7.26 2.27
C ILE A 161 7.59 -8.79 2.34
N GLN A 162 6.57 -9.32 3.01
CA GLN A 162 6.37 -10.77 3.12
C GLN A 162 6.19 -11.43 1.76
N ASN A 163 5.42 -10.81 0.86
CA ASN A 163 5.17 -11.37 -0.46
C ASN A 163 6.45 -11.38 -1.30
N ILE A 164 7.22 -10.29 -1.35
CA ILE A 164 8.51 -10.21 -2.04
C ILE A 164 9.50 -11.24 -1.48
N SER A 165 9.63 -11.32 -0.16
CA SER A 165 10.57 -12.24 0.50
C SER A 165 10.21 -13.70 0.25
N ARG A 166 8.93 -14.04 0.22
CA ARG A 166 8.46 -15.41 -0.10
C ARG A 166 8.86 -15.81 -1.51
N VAL A 167 8.65 -14.94 -2.48
CA VAL A 167 9.00 -15.23 -3.88
C VAL A 167 10.52 -15.32 -4.04
N GLN A 168 11.27 -14.37 -3.49
CA GLN A 168 12.73 -14.42 -3.49
C GLN A 168 13.25 -15.75 -2.91
N SER A 169 12.61 -16.26 -1.86
CA SER A 169 13.04 -17.48 -1.22
C SER A 169 12.70 -18.75 -1.99
N THR A 170 11.69 -18.72 -2.88
CA THR A 170 11.21 -19.91 -3.60
C THR A 170 11.71 -20.00 -5.05
N GLN A 171 11.90 -18.86 -5.71
CA GLN A 171 12.19 -18.83 -7.15
C GLN A 171 13.68 -18.65 -7.49
N ARG A 172 14.48 -18.04 -6.62
CA ARG A 172 15.90 -17.75 -6.90
C ARG A 172 16.90 -18.88 -6.62
N PRO A 173 16.74 -19.73 -5.60
CA PRO A 173 17.76 -20.74 -5.35
C PRO A 173 17.68 -21.84 -6.38
N LEU A 174 18.83 -22.25 -6.96
CA LEU A 174 18.98 -23.47 -7.77
C LEU A 174 18.55 -24.73 -6.99
N ILE A 175 18.62 -24.68 -5.65
CA ILE A 175 18.18 -25.74 -4.77
C ILE A 175 17.07 -25.16 -3.88
N TYR A 176 15.89 -25.79 -3.93
CA TYR A 176 14.78 -25.40 -3.07
C TYR A 176 15.10 -25.68 -1.61
N TYR A 177 15.09 -24.62 -0.80
CA TYR A 177 15.24 -24.70 0.65
C TYR A 177 13.92 -24.32 1.31
N PRO A 178 13.28 -25.20 2.11
CA PRO A 178 12.09 -24.85 2.85
C PRO A 178 12.28 -23.65 3.77
N VAL A 179 11.25 -22.82 3.91
CA VAL A 179 11.34 -21.55 4.67
C VAL A 179 11.83 -21.75 6.11
N HIS A 180 11.33 -22.78 6.79
CA HIS A 180 11.75 -23.09 8.18
C HIS A 180 13.24 -23.48 8.32
N GLN A 181 13.82 -24.06 7.26
CA GLN A 181 15.26 -24.36 7.27
C GLN A 181 16.10 -23.10 7.01
N LYS A 182 15.60 -22.16 6.18
CA LYS A 182 16.24 -20.85 6.00
C LYS A 182 16.23 -20.02 7.28
N GLU A 183 15.12 -20.01 7.99
CA GLU A 183 15.02 -19.34 9.31
C GLU A 183 16.06 -19.89 10.29
N GLY A 184 16.21 -21.22 10.34
CA GLY A 184 17.24 -21.87 11.15
C GLY A 184 18.66 -21.50 10.71
N TYR A 185 18.93 -21.46 9.39
CA TYR A 185 20.22 -21.03 8.87
C TYR A 185 20.52 -19.57 9.23
N PHE A 186 19.59 -18.66 9.01
CA PHE A 186 19.77 -17.24 9.35
C PHE A 186 19.93 -17.00 10.85
N ALA A 187 19.27 -17.80 11.70
CA ALA A 187 19.48 -17.74 13.14
C ALA A 187 20.90 -18.20 13.55
N MET A 188 21.45 -19.19 12.86
CA MET A 188 22.81 -19.68 13.11
C MET A 188 23.90 -18.84 12.45
N TYR A 189 23.61 -18.12 11.36
CA TYR A 189 24.59 -17.39 10.58
C TYR A 189 25.46 -16.40 11.37
N PRO A 190 24.91 -15.59 12.31
CA PRO A 190 25.73 -14.71 13.15
C PRO A 190 26.71 -15.47 14.02
N VAL A 191 26.31 -16.63 14.54
CA VAL A 191 27.16 -17.49 15.37
C VAL A 191 28.28 -18.11 14.54
N LEU A 192 27.96 -18.64 13.37
CA LEU A 192 28.95 -19.20 12.43
C LEU A 192 29.94 -18.14 11.97
N LYS A 193 29.49 -16.91 11.71
CA LYS A 193 30.34 -15.79 11.35
C LYS A 193 31.26 -15.36 12.50
N ALA A 194 30.76 -15.34 13.74
CA ALA A 194 31.54 -15.00 14.92
C ALA A 194 32.66 -16.01 15.22
N HIS A 195 32.49 -17.25 14.79
CA HIS A 195 33.47 -18.33 14.97
C HIS A 195 34.32 -18.63 13.73
N ASP A 196 34.32 -17.73 12.71
CA ASP A 196 35.07 -17.91 11.45
C ASP A 196 34.78 -19.26 10.75
N CYS A 197 33.62 -19.85 11.00
CA CYS A 197 33.23 -21.12 10.36
C CYS A 197 32.60 -20.93 8.97
N ILE A 198 32.51 -19.70 8.47
CA ILE A 198 31.99 -19.36 7.15
C ILE A 198 33.21 -19.12 6.26
N GLY A 199 33.52 -20.05 5.37
CA GLY A 199 34.65 -19.96 4.44
C GLY A 199 35.73 -21.01 4.62
N CYS A 200 35.54 -22.01 5.48
CA CYS A 200 36.37 -23.22 5.47
C CYS A 200 35.94 -24.07 4.27
N GLU A 201 36.74 -24.03 3.19
CA GLU A 201 36.69 -25.03 2.11
C GLU A 201 37.09 -26.43 2.60
#